data_23ce56a7080332893bc5f6fe53079767
#
_entry.id   23ce56a7080332893bc5f6fe53079767
#
_cell.length_a   1.000
_cell.length_b   1.000
_cell.length_c   1.000
_cell.angle_alpha   90.00
_cell.angle_beta   90.00
_cell.angle_gamma   90.00
#
_symmetry.space_group_name_H-M   'P 1'
#
loop_
_entity.id
_entity.type
_entity.pdbx_description
1 polymer ?
#
loop_
_entity_poly.entity_id
_entity_poly.type
_entity_poly.pdbx_seq_one_letter_code
_entity_poly.pdbx_strand_id
1 'polypeptide(L)'
;MMSHRVAFVLAELGADVDPFVLHLFAAMAEKERALISARTKAALAVKKAQGVKLGNPNPGPAATMGHAANRAAADGFAERMQPIIDGLRKAGVTSHVALAEALNLRGIPTARGGRWGATTVRNILLRNARAGVKQ
;
A
#
# COMPACT_ATOMS: atom_id res chain seq x y z
N MET A 1 -22.34 -6.64 -11.67
CA MET A 1 -21.05 -5.93 -11.68
C MET A 1 -21.21 -4.68 -12.53
N MET A 2 -21.24 -3.49 -11.91
CA MET A 2 -21.31 -2.21 -12.63
C MET A 2 -19.95 -1.94 -13.25
N SER A 3 -19.86 -1.98 -14.58
CA SER A 3 -18.68 -1.53 -15.31
C SER A 3 -18.60 -0.01 -15.19
N HIS A 4 -17.64 0.49 -14.44
CA HIS A 4 -17.30 1.91 -14.48
C HIS A 4 -16.82 2.24 -15.90
N ARG A 5 -17.61 3.03 -16.64
CA ARG A 5 -17.16 3.63 -17.90
C ARG A 5 -16.10 4.66 -17.57
N VAL A 6 -14.85 4.26 -17.63
CA VAL A 6 -13.72 5.21 -17.58
C VAL A 6 -13.51 5.71 -19.00
N ALA A 7 -13.60 7.01 -19.21
CA ALA A 7 -13.25 7.62 -20.48
C ALA A 7 -11.73 7.58 -20.63
N PHE A 8 -11.23 6.75 -21.55
CA PHE A 8 -9.82 6.72 -21.93
C PHE A 8 -9.61 7.64 -23.13
N VAL A 9 -8.70 8.58 -23.01
CA VAL A 9 -8.19 9.39 -24.11
C VAL A 9 -6.79 8.86 -24.44
N LEU A 10 -6.64 8.24 -25.59
CA LEU A 10 -5.33 7.87 -26.13
C LEU A 10 -4.77 9.07 -26.90
N ALA A 11 -3.63 9.61 -26.46
CA ALA A 11 -3.02 10.82 -26.99
C ALA A 11 -2.75 10.74 -28.52
N GLU A 12 -2.58 9.52 -29.06
CA GLU A 12 -2.29 9.29 -30.48
C GLU A 12 -3.54 9.04 -31.34
N LEU A 13 -4.68 8.65 -30.72
CA LEU A 13 -5.90 8.24 -31.45
C LEU A 13 -7.07 9.21 -31.28
N GLY A 14 -6.95 10.25 -30.44
CA GLY A 14 -7.99 11.24 -30.22
C GLY A 14 -9.12 10.81 -29.28
N ALA A 15 -10.12 11.68 -29.11
CA ALA A 15 -11.21 11.49 -28.15
C ALA A 15 -12.34 10.56 -28.67
N ASP A 16 -12.43 10.33 -29.97
CA ASP A 16 -13.52 9.58 -30.65
C ASP A 16 -13.09 8.18 -31.10
N VAL A 17 -12.34 7.47 -30.24
CA VAL A 17 -11.89 6.11 -30.58
C VAL A 17 -13.03 5.11 -30.38
N ASP A 18 -13.25 4.25 -31.38
CA ASP A 18 -14.21 3.14 -31.31
C ASP A 18 -13.91 2.28 -30.06
N PRO A 19 -14.89 2.04 -29.18
CA PRO A 19 -14.73 1.17 -28.01
C PRO A 19 -14.18 -0.23 -28.33
N PHE A 20 -14.47 -0.77 -29.51
CA PHE A 20 -13.92 -2.04 -29.97
C PHE A 20 -12.39 -1.97 -30.13
N VAL A 21 -11.89 -0.89 -30.73
CA VAL A 21 -10.45 -0.66 -30.90
C VAL A 21 -9.75 -0.55 -29.53
N LEU A 22 -10.36 0.14 -28.57
CA LEU A 22 -9.84 0.21 -27.21
C LEU A 22 -9.75 -1.15 -26.52
N HIS A 23 -10.79 -1.99 -26.68
CA HIS A 23 -10.79 -3.34 -26.14
C HIS A 23 -9.72 -4.22 -26.80
N LEU A 24 -9.53 -4.07 -28.13
CA LEU A 24 -8.50 -4.80 -28.85
C LEU A 24 -7.09 -4.44 -28.35
N PHE A 25 -6.79 -3.14 -28.19
CA PHE A 25 -5.51 -2.70 -27.64
C PHE A 25 -5.31 -3.16 -26.19
N ALA A 26 -6.35 -3.12 -25.36
CA ALA A 26 -6.28 -3.63 -23.99
C ALA A 26 -5.97 -5.13 -23.95
N ALA A 27 -6.63 -5.93 -24.79
CA ALA A 27 -6.39 -7.36 -24.89
C ALA A 27 -4.98 -7.69 -25.42
N MET A 28 -4.47 -6.91 -26.39
CA MET A 28 -3.09 -7.03 -26.86
C MET A 28 -2.08 -6.69 -25.78
N ALA A 29 -2.31 -5.62 -25.01
CA ALA A 29 -1.44 -5.21 -23.90
C ALA A 29 -1.43 -6.27 -22.77
N GLU A 30 -2.56 -6.88 -22.44
CA GLU A 30 -2.63 -8.00 -21.50
C GLU A 30 -1.83 -9.21 -21.98
N LYS A 31 -1.99 -9.58 -23.24
CA LYS A 31 -1.24 -10.69 -23.84
C LYS A 31 0.26 -10.42 -23.85
N GLU A 32 0.68 -9.21 -24.19
CA GLU A 32 2.10 -8.83 -24.16
C GLU A 32 2.68 -8.90 -22.75
N ARG A 33 1.98 -8.37 -21.74
CA ARG A 33 2.39 -8.50 -20.32
C ARG A 33 2.51 -9.96 -19.90
N ALA A 34 1.57 -10.81 -20.30
CA ALA A 34 1.61 -12.23 -20.00
C ALA A 34 2.84 -12.91 -20.62
N LEU A 35 3.15 -12.59 -21.88
CA LEU A 35 4.33 -13.11 -22.58
C LEU A 35 5.64 -12.64 -21.95
N ILE A 36 5.76 -11.36 -21.60
CA ILE A 36 6.92 -10.80 -20.90
C ILE A 36 7.10 -11.48 -19.55
N SER A 37 6.01 -11.64 -18.79
CA SER A 37 6.03 -12.31 -17.48
C SER A 37 6.48 -13.78 -17.63
N ALA A 38 5.95 -14.51 -18.61
CA ALA A 38 6.34 -15.89 -18.86
C ALA A 38 7.82 -16.02 -19.24
N ARG A 39 8.33 -15.16 -20.13
CA ARG A 39 9.76 -15.13 -20.51
C ARG A 39 10.66 -14.83 -19.32
N THR A 40 10.29 -13.83 -18.50
CA THR A 40 11.04 -13.46 -17.32
C THR A 40 11.08 -14.59 -16.30
N LYS A 41 9.94 -15.24 -16.02
CA LYS A 41 9.87 -16.40 -15.14
C LYS A 41 10.72 -17.57 -15.62
N ALA A 42 10.68 -17.86 -16.94
CA ALA A 42 11.50 -18.91 -17.53
C ALA A 42 13.00 -18.61 -17.40
N ALA A 43 13.42 -17.38 -17.74
CA ALA A 43 14.82 -16.97 -17.61
C ALA A 43 15.31 -17.04 -16.16
N LEU A 44 14.50 -16.58 -15.19
CA LEU A 44 14.83 -16.66 -13.77
C LEU A 44 14.88 -18.10 -13.28
N ALA A 45 14.01 -18.98 -13.77
CA ALA A 45 14.04 -20.42 -13.43
C ALA A 45 15.35 -21.07 -13.89
N VAL A 46 15.81 -20.78 -15.11
CA VAL A 46 17.11 -21.26 -15.63
C VAL A 46 18.25 -20.76 -14.73
N LYS A 47 18.28 -19.47 -14.38
CA LYS A 47 19.30 -18.91 -13.49
C LYS A 47 19.28 -19.57 -12.11
N LYS A 48 18.09 -19.81 -11.56
CA LYS A 48 17.96 -20.54 -10.29
C LYS A 48 18.46 -21.97 -10.37
N ALA A 49 18.18 -22.69 -11.47
CA ALA A 49 18.70 -24.04 -11.69
C ALA A 49 20.22 -24.06 -11.83
N GLN A 50 20.85 -23.01 -12.34
CA GLN A 50 22.29 -22.81 -12.39
C GLN A 50 22.92 -22.43 -11.02
N GLY A 51 22.11 -22.37 -9.94
CA GLY A 51 22.59 -22.02 -8.60
C GLY A 51 22.83 -20.53 -8.38
N VAL A 52 22.42 -19.66 -9.33
CA VAL A 52 22.57 -18.22 -9.18
C VAL A 52 21.60 -17.70 -8.11
N LYS A 53 22.13 -17.05 -7.08
CA LYS A 53 21.31 -16.39 -6.04
C LYS A 53 20.65 -15.14 -6.63
N LEU A 54 19.33 -15.23 -6.79
CA LEU A 54 18.55 -14.10 -7.32
C LEU A 54 18.30 -13.06 -6.23
N GLY A 55 18.13 -11.79 -6.64
CA GLY A 55 17.83 -10.67 -5.76
C GLY A 55 18.95 -9.62 -5.76
N ASN A 56 18.85 -8.69 -4.82
CA ASN A 56 19.89 -7.67 -4.66
C ASN A 56 21.18 -8.33 -4.10
N PRO A 57 22.32 -8.25 -4.77
CA PRO A 57 23.58 -8.84 -4.29
C PRO A 57 24.10 -8.18 -3.00
N ASN A 58 23.72 -6.93 -2.75
CA ASN A 58 24.08 -6.18 -1.54
C ASN A 58 22.81 -5.56 -0.89
N PRO A 59 21.97 -6.36 -0.23
CA PRO A 59 20.71 -5.86 0.35
C PRO A 59 20.90 -4.98 1.58
N GLY A 60 22.03 -5.08 2.28
CA GLY A 60 22.26 -4.44 3.57
C GLY A 60 21.98 -2.94 3.58
N PRO A 61 22.69 -2.11 2.80
CA PRO A 61 22.47 -0.65 2.81
C PRO A 61 21.07 -0.25 2.36
N ALA A 62 20.57 -0.87 1.28
CA ALA A 62 19.24 -0.57 0.76
C ALA A 62 18.13 -0.98 1.75
N ALA A 63 18.26 -2.13 2.40
CA ALA A 63 17.33 -2.59 3.43
C ALA A 63 17.34 -1.63 4.64
N THR A 64 18.50 -1.22 5.11
CA THR A 64 18.65 -0.28 6.23
C THR A 64 17.96 1.05 5.95
N MET A 65 18.21 1.64 4.76
CA MET A 65 17.56 2.87 4.33
C MET A 65 16.04 2.71 4.21
N GLY A 66 15.58 1.61 3.61
CA GLY A 66 14.16 1.30 3.49
C GLY A 66 13.48 1.13 4.86
N HIS A 67 14.13 0.44 5.80
CA HIS A 67 13.63 0.29 7.16
C HIS A 67 13.57 1.61 7.92
N ALA A 68 14.57 2.47 7.76
CA ALA A 68 14.59 3.80 8.37
C ALA A 68 13.46 4.68 7.82
N ALA A 69 13.29 4.73 6.51
CA ALA A 69 12.22 5.49 5.86
C ALA A 69 10.83 4.99 6.28
N ASN A 70 10.60 3.67 6.29
CA ASN A 70 9.34 3.07 6.71
C ASN A 70 9.06 3.35 8.20
N ARG A 71 10.08 3.34 9.04
CA ARG A 71 9.94 3.68 10.46
C ARG A 71 9.55 5.14 10.63
N ALA A 72 10.24 6.06 9.98
CA ALA A 72 9.94 7.49 10.03
C ALA A 72 8.52 7.80 9.54
N ALA A 73 8.09 7.19 8.43
CA ALA A 73 6.73 7.34 7.92
C ALA A 73 5.67 6.83 8.92
N ALA A 74 5.94 5.70 9.58
CA ALA A 74 5.05 5.13 10.58
C ALA A 74 5.01 5.94 11.88
N ASP A 75 6.14 6.52 12.29
CA ASP A 75 6.21 7.41 13.46
C ASP A 75 5.43 8.70 13.20
N GLY A 76 5.65 9.36 12.06
CA GLY A 76 4.91 10.57 11.70
C GLY A 76 3.40 10.32 11.50
N PHE A 77 2.99 9.12 11.04
CA PHE A 77 1.58 8.77 11.02
C PHE A 77 1.01 8.63 12.43
N ALA A 78 1.73 7.98 13.34
CA ALA A 78 1.30 7.78 14.72
C ALA A 78 1.16 9.13 15.46
N GLU A 79 2.08 10.06 15.26
CA GLU A 79 2.01 11.41 15.81
C GLU A 79 0.76 12.16 15.36
N ARG A 80 0.46 12.13 14.05
CA ARG A 80 -0.76 12.77 13.51
C ARG A 80 -2.04 12.17 14.06
N MET A 81 -2.05 10.86 14.37
CA MET A 81 -3.21 10.17 14.94
C MET A 81 -3.40 10.43 16.43
N GLN A 82 -2.37 10.86 17.15
CA GLN A 82 -2.42 11.07 18.60
C GLN A 82 -3.55 12.00 19.04
N PRO A 83 -3.68 13.24 18.51
CA PRO A 83 -4.71 14.17 18.97
C PRO A 83 -6.14 13.64 18.68
N ILE A 84 -6.31 12.87 17.60
CA ILE A 84 -7.60 12.28 17.24
C ILE A 84 -7.98 11.18 18.26
N ILE A 85 -7.02 10.32 18.59
CA ILE A 85 -7.23 9.24 19.57
C ILE A 85 -7.47 9.82 20.97
N ASP A 86 -6.71 10.85 21.36
CA ASP A 86 -6.89 11.51 22.63
C ASP A 86 -8.26 12.20 22.75
N GLY A 87 -8.73 12.82 21.67
CA GLY A 87 -10.07 13.36 21.60
C GLY A 87 -11.16 12.30 21.80
N LEU A 88 -11.01 11.12 21.19
CA LEU A 88 -11.93 9.99 21.38
C LEU A 88 -11.89 9.46 22.82
N ARG A 89 -10.70 9.38 23.42
CA ARG A 89 -10.54 8.94 24.80
C ARG A 89 -11.18 9.92 25.80
N LYS A 90 -11.01 11.22 25.59
CA LYS A 90 -11.69 12.25 26.38
C LYS A 90 -13.21 12.18 26.26
N ALA A 91 -13.73 11.71 25.12
CA ALA A 91 -15.14 11.45 24.90
C ALA A 91 -15.64 10.10 25.48
N GLY A 92 -14.79 9.38 26.25
CA GLY A 92 -15.14 8.14 26.94
C GLY A 92 -14.89 6.85 26.15
N VAL A 93 -14.30 6.93 24.93
CA VAL A 93 -13.98 5.75 24.12
C VAL A 93 -12.61 5.21 24.54
N THR A 94 -12.55 4.19 25.39
CA THR A 94 -11.31 3.72 26.03
C THR A 94 -10.76 2.41 25.43
N SER A 95 -11.64 1.51 24.96
CA SER A 95 -11.19 0.21 24.44
C SER A 95 -10.61 0.33 23.02
N HIS A 96 -9.60 -0.50 22.73
CA HIS A 96 -8.98 -0.50 21.40
C HIS A 96 -9.97 -0.88 20.27
N VAL A 97 -10.97 -1.72 20.58
CA VAL A 97 -12.02 -2.10 19.63
C VAL A 97 -12.92 -0.90 19.34
N ALA A 98 -13.43 -0.23 20.40
CA ALA A 98 -14.30 0.94 20.24
C ALA A 98 -13.56 2.11 19.56
N LEU A 99 -12.26 2.32 19.84
CA LEU A 99 -11.43 3.30 19.14
C LEU A 99 -11.32 2.97 17.64
N ALA A 100 -11.10 1.69 17.29
CA ALA A 100 -11.03 1.26 15.89
C ALA A 100 -12.36 1.51 15.16
N GLU A 101 -13.49 1.18 15.80
CA GLU A 101 -14.82 1.43 15.24
C GLU A 101 -15.09 2.93 15.06
N ALA A 102 -14.78 3.75 16.05
CA ALA A 102 -14.95 5.19 15.98
C ALA A 102 -14.12 5.84 14.87
N LEU A 103 -12.89 5.36 14.64
CA LEU A 103 -12.02 5.82 13.54
C LEU A 103 -12.58 5.39 12.18
N ASN A 104 -13.09 4.16 12.08
CA ASN A 104 -13.74 3.65 10.87
C ASN A 104 -15.02 4.42 10.53
N LEU A 105 -15.87 4.71 11.52
CA LEU A 105 -17.09 5.49 11.35
C LEU A 105 -16.82 6.92 10.88
N ARG A 106 -15.69 7.50 11.29
CA ARG A 106 -15.23 8.83 10.83
C ARG A 106 -14.58 8.80 9.45
N GLY A 107 -14.49 7.63 8.81
CA GLY A 107 -13.87 7.48 7.48
C GLY A 107 -12.35 7.73 7.46
N ILE A 108 -11.68 7.69 8.62
CA ILE A 108 -10.25 7.93 8.71
C ILE A 108 -9.51 6.64 8.29
N PRO A 109 -8.70 6.63 7.22
CA PRO A 109 -7.99 5.43 6.80
C PRO A 109 -6.76 5.16 7.69
N THR A 110 -6.29 3.89 7.71
CA THR A 110 -4.98 3.56 8.28
C THR A 110 -3.85 4.07 7.38
N ALA A 111 -2.60 3.99 7.84
CA ALA A 111 -1.42 4.38 7.06
C ALA A 111 -1.31 3.69 5.68
N ARG A 112 -1.95 2.53 5.50
CA ARG A 112 -2.00 1.78 4.25
C ARG A 112 -3.36 1.88 3.54
N GLY A 113 -4.21 2.82 3.92
CA GLY A 113 -5.52 3.03 3.31
C GLY A 113 -6.60 2.02 3.71
N GLY A 114 -6.32 1.08 4.63
CA GLY A 114 -7.26 0.06 5.08
C GLY A 114 -8.12 0.50 6.28
N ARG A 115 -8.93 -0.45 6.81
CA ARG A 115 -9.74 -0.25 8.01
C ARG A 115 -8.93 -0.44 9.29
N TRP A 116 -9.35 0.25 10.35
CA TRP A 116 -8.80 0.08 11.69
C TRP A 116 -9.30 -1.22 12.33
N GLY A 117 -8.38 -1.88 13.02
CA GLY A 117 -8.66 -2.97 13.95
C GLY A 117 -8.02 -2.68 15.31
N ALA A 118 -8.43 -3.39 16.34
CA ALA A 118 -7.91 -3.23 17.71
C ALA A 118 -6.36 -3.32 17.79
N THR A 119 -5.78 -4.26 17.05
CA THR A 119 -4.32 -4.43 16.98
C THR A 119 -3.63 -3.22 16.35
N THR A 120 -4.21 -2.61 15.31
CA THR A 120 -3.67 -1.42 14.66
C THR A 120 -3.68 -0.22 15.63
N VAL A 121 -4.79 -0.03 16.35
CA VAL A 121 -4.89 1.02 17.39
C VAL A 121 -3.83 0.80 18.47
N ARG A 122 -3.73 -0.42 19.02
CA ARG A 122 -2.72 -0.77 20.02
C ARG A 122 -1.31 -0.44 19.53
N ASN A 123 -0.98 -0.79 18.27
CA ASN A 123 0.35 -0.55 17.73
C ASN A 123 0.68 0.95 17.60
N ILE A 124 -0.30 1.78 17.22
CA ILE A 124 -0.15 3.24 17.17
C ILE A 124 0.12 3.80 18.59
N LEU A 125 -0.67 3.38 19.56
CA LEU A 125 -0.50 3.83 20.95
C LEU A 125 0.84 3.44 21.54
N LEU A 126 1.30 2.20 21.31
CA LEU A 126 2.61 1.75 21.74
C LEU A 126 3.76 2.53 21.06
N ARG A 127 3.57 2.91 19.82
CA ARG A 127 4.56 3.71 19.07
C ARG A 127 4.69 5.11 19.67
N ASN A 128 3.57 5.77 19.92
CA ASN A 128 3.52 7.11 20.54
C ASN A 128 4.10 7.09 21.96
N ALA A 129 3.79 6.07 22.76
CA ALA A 129 4.37 5.92 24.09
C ALA A 129 5.90 5.81 24.07
N ARG A 130 6.46 5.10 23.06
CA ARG A 130 7.93 5.00 22.89
C ARG A 130 8.57 6.30 22.41
N ALA A 131 7.84 7.12 21.64
CA ALA A 131 8.31 8.43 21.19
C ALA A 131 8.34 9.44 22.36
N GLY A 132 7.32 9.43 23.23
CA GLY A 132 7.24 10.31 24.40
C GLY A 132 8.26 10.02 25.50
N VAL A 133 8.84 8.82 25.55
CA VAL A 133 9.91 8.45 26.51
C VAL A 133 11.30 8.97 26.08
N LYS A 134 11.44 9.45 24.83
CA LYS A 134 12.72 9.93 24.29
C LYS A 134 12.92 11.46 24.39
N GLN A 135 11.97 12.17 25.00
CA GLN A 135 12.10 13.59 25.38
C GLN A 135 12.34 13.70 26.86
#